data_ffd80fa91119c9e28b5442c1f440a3f7
#
_entry.id   ffd80fa91119c9e28b5442c1f440a3f7
#
_cell.length_a   1.000
_cell.length_b   1.000
_cell.length_c   1.000
_cell.angle_alpha   90.00
_cell.angle_beta   90.00
_cell.angle_gamma   90.00
#
_symmetry.space_group_name_H-M   'P 1'
#
loop_
_entity.id
_entity.type
_entity.pdbx_description
1 polymer ?
#
loop_
_entity_poly.entity_id
_entity_poly.type
_entity_poly.pdbx_seq_one_letter_code
_entity_poly.pdbx_strand_id
1 'polypeptide(L)'
;MKKSFFSSSSILKKFLVFNLIVFLVLSVVTFFYLVTIKPSLVKKRANQHEQVINNTIDHINRLNINFTNKSVTDFLLSTRFLFQNLDRVQFYDLDLNLLADTDTLDLVKDVFVRNKNVEESPIGNTQENLDAGQSLEIESKVSFKTNDYLKLYSKQARDEKLVISEIKNNNFYVITLETVRTNGENKGYIIVSEIANDILVAVEERKNFILRTVFFVALVILIFSVFLNKYVLKPIRSLVL
;
A
#
# COMPACT_ATOMS: atom_id res chain seq x y z
N MET A 1 21.57 -30.56 45.85
CA MET A 1 20.12 -30.79 46.07
C MET A 1 19.35 -29.68 45.36
N LYS A 2 18.85 -29.91 44.18
CA LYS A 2 17.90 -29.00 43.49
C LYS A 2 16.51 -29.24 44.07
N LYS A 3 16.04 -28.40 44.98
CA LYS A 3 14.64 -28.40 45.41
C LYS A 3 13.78 -28.08 44.14
N SER A 4 13.00 -29.02 43.71
CA SER A 4 12.07 -28.83 42.61
C SER A 4 11.08 -27.76 43.02
N PHE A 5 11.06 -26.67 42.29
CA PHE A 5 10.24 -25.48 42.49
C PHE A 5 8.73 -25.81 42.45
N PHE A 6 8.39 -27.01 42.01
CA PHE A 6 7.01 -27.48 41.80
C PHE A 6 6.42 -28.36 42.95
N SER A 7 7.23 -28.81 43.94
CA SER A 7 6.73 -29.84 44.87
C SER A 7 5.93 -29.32 46.07
N SER A 8 5.84 -28.01 46.27
CA SER A 8 5.13 -27.41 47.42
C SER A 8 4.20 -26.25 47.04
N SER A 9 3.93 -26.02 45.75
CA SER A 9 3.05 -24.92 45.38
C SER A 9 1.58 -25.33 45.45
N SER A 10 0.80 -24.52 46.16
CA SER A 10 -0.67 -24.64 46.21
C SER A 10 -1.23 -24.78 44.77
N ILE A 11 -2.28 -25.62 44.62
CA ILE A 11 -3.01 -25.81 43.34
C ILE A 11 -3.32 -24.48 42.64
N LEU A 12 -3.61 -23.43 43.43
CA LEU A 12 -3.82 -22.08 42.94
C LEU A 12 -2.61 -21.53 42.20
N LYS A 13 -1.40 -21.72 42.75
CA LYS A 13 -0.16 -21.22 42.08
C LYS A 13 0.07 -21.94 40.76
N LYS A 14 -0.18 -23.24 40.67
CA LYS A 14 -0.08 -24.03 39.45
C LYS A 14 -1.08 -23.55 38.39
N PHE A 15 -2.32 -23.31 38.80
CA PHE A 15 -3.36 -22.77 37.94
C PHE A 15 -3.04 -21.36 37.44
N LEU A 16 -2.55 -20.49 38.31
CA LEU A 16 -2.15 -19.12 37.94
C LEU A 16 -0.95 -19.12 36.96
N VAL A 17 0.04 -19.97 37.19
CA VAL A 17 1.17 -20.15 36.29
C VAL A 17 0.71 -20.67 34.93
N PHE A 18 -0.21 -21.64 34.88
CA PHE A 18 -0.76 -22.15 33.64
C PHE A 18 -1.48 -21.05 32.84
N ASN A 19 -2.36 -20.27 33.48
CA ASN A 19 -3.04 -19.14 32.84
C ASN A 19 -2.06 -18.06 32.36
N LEU A 20 -0.98 -17.80 33.10
CA LEU A 20 0.07 -16.87 32.69
C LEU A 20 0.77 -17.37 31.42
N ILE A 21 1.06 -18.66 31.34
CA ILE A 21 1.68 -19.25 30.14
C ILE A 21 0.74 -19.13 28.93
N VAL A 22 -0.54 -19.45 29.10
CA VAL A 22 -1.55 -19.33 28.02
C VAL A 22 -1.64 -17.88 27.54
N PHE A 23 -1.68 -16.92 28.47
CA PHE A 23 -1.73 -15.50 28.13
C PHE A 23 -0.46 -15.03 27.41
N LEU A 24 0.72 -15.53 27.83
CA LEU A 24 1.99 -15.21 27.17
C LEU A 24 2.00 -15.73 25.72
N VAL A 25 1.56 -16.98 25.50
CA VAL A 25 1.46 -17.55 24.16
C VAL A 25 0.50 -16.71 23.29
N LEU A 26 -0.68 -16.37 23.82
CA LEU A 26 -1.65 -15.52 23.12
C LEU A 26 -1.05 -14.16 22.75
N SER A 27 -0.30 -13.54 23.66
CA SER A 27 0.34 -12.25 23.43
C SER A 27 1.40 -12.33 22.32
N VAL A 28 2.20 -13.40 22.28
CA VAL A 28 3.20 -13.63 21.24
C VAL A 28 2.54 -13.80 19.87
N VAL A 29 1.50 -14.64 19.78
CA VAL A 29 0.73 -14.83 18.53
C VAL A 29 0.12 -13.52 18.05
N THR A 30 -0.47 -12.76 18.97
CA THR A 30 -1.05 -11.43 18.69
C THR A 30 -0.01 -10.47 18.14
N PHE A 31 1.17 -10.43 18.73
CA PHE A 31 2.27 -9.58 18.28
C PHE A 31 2.68 -9.92 16.84
N PHE A 32 2.91 -11.19 16.52
CA PHE A 32 3.25 -11.61 15.17
C PHE A 32 2.15 -11.28 14.16
N TYR A 33 0.89 -11.46 14.54
CA TYR A 33 -0.23 -11.10 13.68
C TYR A 33 -0.26 -9.59 13.38
N LEU A 34 -0.07 -8.75 14.40
CA LEU A 34 -0.05 -7.28 14.23
C LEU A 34 1.06 -6.81 13.31
N VAL A 35 2.25 -7.41 13.40
CA VAL A 35 3.39 -7.07 12.53
C VAL A 35 3.13 -7.46 11.08
N THR A 36 2.37 -8.52 10.82
CA THR A 36 2.12 -9.05 9.46
C THR A 36 0.95 -8.36 8.74
N ILE A 37 0.09 -7.62 9.43
CA ILE A 37 -1.11 -6.99 8.82
C ILE A 37 -0.71 -6.02 7.70
N LYS A 38 0.16 -5.06 7.99
CA LYS A 38 0.55 -4.01 7.03
C LYS A 38 1.19 -4.60 5.76
N PRO A 39 2.24 -5.45 5.84
CA PRO A 39 2.82 -6.07 4.67
C PRO A 39 1.81 -6.89 3.85
N SER A 40 0.88 -7.58 4.51
CA SER A 40 -0.16 -8.36 3.83
C SER A 40 -1.10 -7.48 3.00
N LEU A 41 -1.52 -6.32 3.54
CA LEU A 41 -2.38 -5.37 2.82
C LEU A 41 -1.63 -4.71 1.65
N VAL A 42 -0.37 -4.33 1.85
CA VAL A 42 0.48 -3.81 0.77
C VAL A 42 0.65 -4.85 -0.35
N LYS A 43 0.93 -6.11 0.00
CA LYS A 43 1.02 -7.20 -0.98
C LYS A 43 -0.29 -7.39 -1.75
N LYS A 44 -1.43 -7.30 -1.07
CA LYS A 44 -2.75 -7.39 -1.73
C LYS A 44 -2.94 -6.26 -2.74
N ARG A 45 -2.58 -5.02 -2.39
CA ARG A 45 -2.64 -3.86 -3.28
C ARG A 45 -1.70 -4.03 -4.47
N ALA A 46 -0.48 -4.45 -4.24
CA ALA A 46 0.49 -4.73 -5.30
C ALA A 46 0.02 -5.82 -6.27
N ASN A 47 -0.70 -6.84 -5.79
CA ASN A 47 -1.31 -7.84 -6.68
C ASN A 47 -2.44 -7.27 -7.54
N GLN A 48 -3.18 -6.26 -7.04
CA GLN A 48 -4.15 -5.53 -7.85
C GLN A 48 -3.47 -4.69 -8.93
N HIS A 49 -2.37 -4.00 -8.59
CA HIS A 49 -1.54 -3.30 -9.58
C HIS A 49 -1.02 -4.26 -10.66
N GLU A 50 -0.52 -5.43 -10.28
CA GLU A 50 -0.05 -6.46 -11.22
C GLU A 50 -1.14 -6.87 -12.21
N GLN A 51 -2.37 -7.05 -11.76
CA GLN A 51 -3.49 -7.36 -12.66
C GLN A 51 -3.72 -6.24 -13.68
N VAL A 52 -3.67 -4.97 -13.25
CA VAL A 52 -3.78 -3.83 -14.17
C VAL A 52 -2.60 -3.77 -15.13
N ILE A 53 -1.38 -3.99 -14.63
CA ILE A 53 -0.16 -4.02 -15.46
C ILE A 53 -0.26 -5.11 -16.51
N ASN A 54 -0.60 -6.34 -16.12
CA ASN A 54 -0.73 -7.47 -17.04
C ASN A 54 -1.79 -7.22 -18.10
N ASN A 55 -2.96 -6.72 -17.71
CA ASN A 55 -4.00 -6.32 -18.65
C ASN A 55 -3.51 -5.25 -19.64
N THR A 56 -2.73 -4.30 -19.14
CA THR A 56 -2.15 -3.21 -19.95
C THR A 56 -1.14 -3.77 -20.94
N ILE A 57 -0.25 -4.65 -20.51
CA ILE A 57 0.73 -5.32 -21.38
C ILE A 57 0.02 -6.16 -22.45
N ASP A 58 -1.03 -6.88 -22.08
CA ASP A 58 -1.82 -7.66 -23.03
C ASP A 58 -2.50 -6.76 -24.09
N HIS A 59 -3.00 -5.59 -23.70
CA HIS A 59 -3.54 -4.61 -24.64
C HIS A 59 -2.47 -4.04 -25.57
N ILE A 60 -1.30 -3.69 -25.04
CA ILE A 60 -0.15 -3.21 -25.82
C ILE A 60 0.25 -4.27 -26.86
N ASN A 61 0.30 -5.55 -26.45
CA ASN A 61 0.66 -6.66 -27.32
C ASN A 61 -0.40 -6.90 -28.43
N ARG A 62 -1.69 -6.90 -28.09
CA ARG A 62 -2.79 -7.11 -29.06
C ARG A 62 -2.88 -6.00 -30.10
N LEU A 63 -2.62 -4.77 -29.69
CA LEU A 63 -2.68 -3.60 -30.57
C LEU A 63 -1.35 -3.34 -31.28
N ASN A 64 -0.33 -4.16 -31.06
CA ASN A 64 1.02 -3.98 -31.60
C ASN A 64 1.57 -2.55 -31.39
N ILE A 65 1.38 -2.01 -30.19
CA ILE A 65 1.81 -0.65 -29.86
C ILE A 65 3.34 -0.59 -29.84
N ASN A 66 3.92 0.27 -30.70
CA ASN A 66 5.34 0.56 -30.64
C ASN A 66 5.67 1.30 -29.35
N PHE A 67 6.73 0.89 -28.66
CA PHE A 67 7.11 1.46 -27.37
C PHE A 67 7.87 2.77 -27.54
N THR A 68 7.19 3.77 -28.14
CA THR A 68 7.68 5.13 -28.38
C THR A 68 6.82 6.14 -27.62
N ASN A 69 7.36 7.31 -27.32
CA ASN A 69 6.66 8.35 -26.57
C ASN A 69 5.26 8.62 -27.16
N LYS A 70 5.15 8.87 -28.48
CA LYS A 70 3.89 9.16 -29.14
C LYS A 70 2.88 8.00 -29.01
N SER A 71 3.30 6.79 -29.38
CA SER A 71 2.38 5.64 -29.40
C SER A 71 1.90 5.24 -28.01
N VAL A 72 2.77 5.33 -26.99
CA VAL A 72 2.40 5.05 -25.61
C VAL A 72 1.49 6.15 -25.05
N THR A 73 1.72 7.42 -25.40
CA THR A 73 0.83 8.54 -25.02
C THR A 73 -0.55 8.38 -25.63
N ASP A 74 -0.64 8.11 -26.95
CA ASP A 74 -1.91 7.87 -27.66
C ASP A 74 -2.65 6.67 -27.06
N PHE A 75 -1.94 5.61 -26.71
CA PHE A 75 -2.47 4.45 -26.01
C PHE A 75 -3.05 4.84 -24.66
N LEU A 76 -2.32 5.57 -23.81
CA LEU A 76 -2.79 6.01 -22.51
C LEU A 76 -4.03 6.91 -22.61
N LEU A 77 -4.08 7.81 -23.61
CA LEU A 77 -5.24 8.66 -23.85
C LEU A 77 -6.48 7.82 -24.22
N SER A 78 -6.31 6.80 -25.04
CA SER A 78 -7.43 5.92 -25.48
C SER A 78 -7.88 4.93 -24.39
N THR A 79 -6.99 4.57 -23.46
CA THR A 79 -7.24 3.57 -22.42
C THR A 79 -7.32 4.16 -21.01
N ARG A 80 -7.46 5.47 -20.88
CA ARG A 80 -7.48 6.19 -19.60
C ARG A 80 -8.43 5.58 -18.58
N PHE A 81 -9.56 5.02 -19.01
CA PHE A 81 -10.54 4.39 -18.14
C PHE A 81 -9.98 3.17 -17.38
N LEU A 82 -8.95 2.50 -17.88
CA LEU A 82 -8.30 1.38 -17.18
C LEU A 82 -7.54 1.80 -15.93
N PHE A 83 -7.17 3.08 -15.86
CA PHE A 83 -6.32 3.63 -14.80
C PHE A 83 -7.07 4.54 -13.82
N GLN A 84 -8.39 4.62 -13.91
CA GLN A 84 -9.21 5.55 -13.10
C GLN A 84 -9.05 5.41 -11.59
N ASN A 85 -8.72 4.21 -11.12
CA ASN A 85 -8.53 3.92 -9.70
C ASN A 85 -7.07 4.04 -9.23
N LEU A 86 -6.18 4.47 -10.13
CA LEU A 86 -4.77 4.65 -9.86
C LEU A 86 -4.43 6.13 -9.89
N ASP A 87 -3.55 6.57 -8.98
CA ASP A 87 -3.16 7.97 -8.95
C ASP A 87 -2.23 8.31 -10.12
N ARG A 88 -1.31 7.38 -10.44
CA ARG A 88 -0.32 7.63 -11.47
C ARG A 88 0.18 6.34 -12.11
N VAL A 89 0.28 6.34 -13.42
CA VAL A 89 0.91 5.29 -14.23
C VAL A 89 1.94 5.92 -15.16
N GLN A 90 3.15 5.39 -15.13
CA GLN A 90 4.28 5.90 -15.89
C GLN A 90 4.91 4.78 -16.72
N PHE A 91 5.29 5.11 -17.95
CA PHE A 91 5.99 4.22 -18.86
C PHE A 91 7.40 4.76 -19.14
N TYR A 92 8.36 3.87 -19.08
CA TYR A 92 9.77 4.17 -19.34
C TYR A 92 10.33 3.23 -20.39
N ASP A 93 11.26 3.74 -21.21
CA ASP A 93 12.02 2.89 -22.13
C ASP A 93 13.14 2.11 -21.39
N LEU A 94 13.94 1.35 -22.15
CA LEU A 94 15.06 0.59 -21.60
C LEU A 94 16.19 1.49 -21.09
N ASP A 95 16.31 2.72 -21.65
CA ASP A 95 17.29 3.72 -21.25
C ASP A 95 16.81 4.56 -20.05
N LEU A 96 15.68 4.19 -19.46
CA LEU A 96 15.04 4.84 -18.30
C LEU A 96 14.51 6.25 -18.60
N ASN A 97 14.25 6.59 -19.87
CA ASN A 97 13.58 7.82 -20.24
C ASN A 97 12.07 7.67 -20.09
N LEU A 98 11.40 8.69 -19.57
CA LEU A 98 9.95 8.71 -19.44
C LEU A 98 9.30 8.81 -20.82
N LEU A 99 8.49 7.83 -21.18
CA LEU A 99 7.73 7.82 -22.44
C LEU A 99 6.36 8.48 -22.27
N ALA A 100 5.65 8.15 -21.20
CA ALA A 100 4.32 8.71 -20.93
C ALA A 100 3.97 8.61 -19.44
N ASP A 101 3.09 9.52 -19.00
CA ASP A 101 2.68 9.67 -17.62
C ASP A 101 1.22 10.12 -17.56
N THR A 102 0.38 9.39 -16.83
CA THR A 102 -1.04 9.72 -16.69
C THR A 102 -1.29 11.08 -16.03
N ASP A 103 -0.37 11.53 -15.16
CA ASP A 103 -0.47 12.82 -14.46
C ASP A 103 -0.27 14.02 -15.42
N THR A 104 0.49 13.82 -16.50
CA THR A 104 0.79 14.87 -17.49
C THR A 104 -0.05 14.79 -18.77
N LEU A 105 -0.90 13.76 -18.92
CA LEU A 105 -1.72 13.59 -20.13
C LEU A 105 -2.67 14.77 -20.39
N ASP A 106 -3.18 15.40 -19.33
CA ASP A 106 -4.08 16.54 -19.44
C ASP A 106 -3.37 17.84 -19.84
N LEU A 107 -2.03 17.85 -19.79
CA LEU A 107 -1.20 19.01 -20.16
C LEU A 107 -0.77 18.98 -21.62
N VAL A 108 -1.07 17.90 -22.35
CA VAL A 108 -0.77 17.81 -23.79
C VAL A 108 -1.70 18.76 -24.53
N LYS A 109 -1.14 19.83 -25.10
CA LYS A 109 -1.85 20.95 -25.73
C LYS A 109 -2.82 20.56 -26.83
N ASP A 110 -2.68 19.39 -27.44
CA ASP A 110 -3.52 18.94 -28.57
C ASP A 110 -4.93 18.49 -28.15
N VAL A 111 -5.16 18.27 -26.85
CA VAL A 111 -6.50 17.90 -26.34
C VAL A 111 -7.37 19.13 -26.10
N PHE A 112 -6.78 20.31 -25.99
CA PHE A 112 -7.47 21.58 -25.76
C PHE A 112 -7.54 22.50 -27.00
N VAL A 113 -7.65 21.95 -28.20
CA VAL A 113 -8.13 22.74 -29.35
C VAL A 113 -9.62 22.97 -29.13
N ARG A 114 -9.92 23.87 -28.24
CA ARG A 114 -11.24 24.47 -28.13
C ARG A 114 -11.48 25.20 -29.44
N ASN A 115 -12.45 24.76 -30.24
CA ASN A 115 -12.93 25.51 -31.39
C ASN A 115 -13.27 26.93 -30.93
N LYS A 116 -12.40 27.88 -31.25
CA LYS A 116 -12.61 29.32 -31.06
C LYS A 116 -13.60 29.86 -32.09
N ASN A 117 -14.80 29.33 -32.15
CA ASN A 117 -15.91 29.91 -32.86
C ASN A 117 -17.03 30.23 -31.87
N VAL A 118 -16.68 30.97 -30.82
CA VAL A 118 -17.65 31.74 -30.04
C VAL A 118 -17.33 33.20 -30.35
N GLU A 119 -18.23 33.85 -31.11
CA GLU A 119 -18.23 35.31 -31.30
C GLU A 119 -18.45 35.93 -29.92
N GLU A 120 -17.37 36.48 -29.34
CA GLU A 120 -17.48 37.32 -28.17
C GLU A 120 -17.79 38.73 -28.63
N SER A 121 -18.98 39.21 -28.30
CA SER A 121 -19.31 40.65 -28.37
C SER A 121 -18.44 41.45 -27.45
N PRO A 122 -17.88 42.59 -27.86
CA PRO A 122 -16.96 43.38 -27.04
C PRO A 122 -17.68 44.16 -25.96
N ILE A 123 -17.43 43.86 -24.71
CA ILE A 123 -17.76 44.73 -23.59
C ILE A 123 -16.45 45.15 -22.89
N GLY A 124 -16.10 46.41 -23.07
CA GLY A 124 -15.34 47.23 -22.10
C GLY A 124 -13.84 46.95 -21.98
N ASN A 125 -13.09 47.94 -22.42
CA ASN A 125 -11.67 48.16 -22.19
C ASN A 125 -11.24 47.99 -20.73
N THR A 126 -10.30 47.08 -20.48
CA THR A 126 -9.26 47.27 -19.49
C THR A 126 -8.00 46.62 -20.01
N GLN A 127 -7.02 47.48 -20.38
CA GLN A 127 -5.68 47.06 -20.70
C GLN A 127 -5.01 46.64 -19.38
N GLU A 128 -4.75 45.37 -19.24
CA GLU A 128 -3.70 44.85 -18.36
C GLU A 128 -2.64 44.15 -19.22
N ASN A 129 -1.48 44.78 -19.19
CA ASN A 129 -0.24 44.21 -19.75
C ASN A 129 0.07 42.93 -19.02
N LEU A 130 -0.10 41.79 -19.68
CA LEU A 130 0.47 40.51 -19.27
C LEU A 130 1.80 40.31 -19.97
N ASP A 131 2.84 40.57 -19.21
CA ASP A 131 4.23 40.23 -19.56
C ASP A 131 4.31 38.74 -19.98
N ALA A 132 4.71 38.55 -21.22
CA ALA A 132 5.10 37.25 -21.73
C ALA A 132 6.45 36.87 -21.13
N GLY A 133 6.50 35.80 -20.34
CA GLY A 133 7.79 35.20 -20.00
C GLY A 133 7.96 34.69 -18.59
N GLN A 134 7.00 33.93 -18.08
CA GLN A 134 7.32 32.96 -17.04
C GLN A 134 6.86 31.61 -17.53
N SER A 135 7.84 30.79 -17.97
CA SER A 135 7.70 29.36 -18.03
C SER A 135 7.40 28.90 -16.59
N LEU A 136 6.12 28.67 -16.31
CA LEU A 136 5.72 27.96 -15.11
C LEU A 136 6.36 26.57 -15.21
N GLU A 137 7.51 26.38 -14.56
CA GLU A 137 7.93 25.08 -14.09
C GLU A 137 6.82 24.61 -13.15
N ILE A 138 5.85 23.88 -13.73
CA ILE A 138 4.91 23.10 -12.96
C ILE A 138 5.75 22.01 -12.33
N GLU A 139 6.27 22.28 -11.12
CA GLU A 139 6.77 21.23 -10.24
C GLU A 139 5.68 20.16 -10.17
N SER A 140 5.95 19.06 -10.86
CA SER A 140 5.09 17.89 -10.76
C SER A 140 4.95 17.53 -9.29
N LYS A 141 3.76 17.67 -8.76
CA LYS A 141 3.39 17.69 -7.34
C LYS A 141 3.92 16.53 -6.50
N VAL A 142 4.46 15.48 -7.13
CA VAL A 142 5.03 14.33 -6.45
C VAL A 142 6.18 13.75 -7.28
N SER A 143 7.36 14.37 -7.20
CA SER A 143 8.58 13.72 -7.66
C SER A 143 8.94 12.62 -6.66
N PHE A 144 8.49 11.39 -6.91
CA PHE A 144 9.06 10.22 -6.25
C PHE A 144 10.54 10.13 -6.65
N LYS A 145 11.35 9.48 -5.81
CA LYS A 145 12.66 8.97 -6.22
C LYS A 145 12.50 7.83 -7.25
N THR A 146 11.54 7.98 -8.16
CA THR A 146 11.15 6.99 -9.17
C THR A 146 12.35 6.54 -9.98
N ASN A 147 13.22 7.48 -10.35
CA ASN A 147 14.45 7.18 -11.08
C ASN A 147 15.42 6.32 -10.27
N ASP A 148 15.48 6.48 -8.96
CA ASP A 148 16.35 5.66 -8.10
C ASP A 148 15.80 4.24 -7.99
N TYR A 149 14.49 4.08 -7.82
CA TYR A 149 13.84 2.78 -7.78
C TYR A 149 13.94 2.06 -9.13
N LEU A 150 13.75 2.79 -10.23
CA LEU A 150 13.86 2.26 -11.57
C LEU A 150 15.30 1.79 -11.89
N LYS A 151 16.32 2.61 -11.52
CA LYS A 151 17.72 2.22 -11.63
C LYS A 151 18.06 0.99 -10.79
N LEU A 152 17.47 0.85 -9.62
CA LEU A 152 17.68 -0.27 -8.73
C LEU A 152 17.05 -1.54 -9.31
N TYR A 153 15.86 -1.42 -9.88
CA TYR A 153 15.14 -2.51 -10.51
C TYR A 153 15.84 -2.99 -11.79
N SER A 154 16.24 -2.06 -12.67
CA SER A 154 16.91 -2.39 -13.93
C SER A 154 18.26 -3.10 -13.73
N LYS A 155 19.02 -2.73 -12.69
CA LYS A 155 20.29 -3.39 -12.33
C LYS A 155 20.12 -4.80 -11.80
N GLN A 156 18.99 -5.13 -11.17
CA GLN A 156 18.78 -6.42 -10.54
C GLN A 156 18.34 -7.51 -11.52
N ALA A 157 18.05 -7.16 -12.81
CA ALA A 157 17.58 -8.07 -13.86
C ALA A 157 16.53 -9.11 -13.37
N ARG A 158 15.65 -8.68 -12.47
CA ARG A 158 14.65 -9.56 -11.87
C ARG A 158 13.46 -9.69 -12.80
N ASP A 159 12.96 -10.91 -12.93
CA ASP A 159 11.68 -11.20 -13.59
C ASP A 159 10.48 -10.89 -12.70
N GLU A 160 10.74 -10.60 -11.42
CA GLU A 160 9.72 -10.35 -10.41
C GLU A 160 9.45 -8.85 -10.26
N LYS A 161 8.19 -8.50 -10.04
CA LYS A 161 7.78 -7.13 -9.71
C LYS A 161 8.50 -6.59 -8.49
N LEU A 162 8.85 -5.32 -8.49
CA LEU A 162 9.33 -4.60 -7.32
C LEU A 162 8.16 -3.84 -6.67
N VAL A 163 7.94 -4.10 -5.38
CA VAL A 163 6.90 -3.43 -4.59
C VAL A 163 7.55 -2.57 -3.53
N ILE A 164 7.20 -1.30 -3.53
CA ILE A 164 7.67 -0.29 -2.57
C ILE A 164 6.48 0.32 -1.88
N SER A 165 6.61 0.56 -0.58
CA SER A 165 5.62 1.34 0.17
C SER A 165 6.32 2.45 0.93
N GLU A 166 5.87 3.68 0.75
CA GLU A 166 6.47 4.86 1.40
C GLU A 166 5.42 5.88 1.85
N ILE A 167 5.79 6.71 2.81
CA ILE A 167 4.97 7.85 3.24
C ILE A 167 5.62 9.11 2.67
N LYS A 168 4.84 9.88 1.92
CA LYS A 168 5.27 11.16 1.35
C LYS A 168 4.14 12.17 1.42
N ASN A 169 4.45 13.41 1.83
CA ASN A 169 3.45 14.48 1.97
C ASN A 169 2.20 14.05 2.76
N ASN A 170 2.40 13.29 3.84
CA ASN A 170 1.35 12.74 4.70
C ASN A 170 0.43 11.69 4.03
N ASN A 171 0.76 11.23 2.83
CA ASN A 171 0.08 10.13 2.15
C ASN A 171 0.93 8.88 2.14
N PHE A 172 0.27 7.73 2.31
CA PHE A 172 0.90 6.43 2.17
C PHE A 172 0.71 5.94 0.74
N TYR A 173 1.83 5.66 0.06
CA TYR A 173 1.84 5.18 -1.31
C TYR A 173 2.25 3.73 -1.39
N VAL A 174 1.62 3.00 -2.30
CA VAL A 174 2.07 1.70 -2.78
C VAL A 174 2.48 1.87 -4.24
N ILE A 175 3.73 1.52 -4.54
CA ILE A 175 4.35 1.66 -5.86
C ILE A 175 4.73 0.26 -6.33
N THR A 176 4.33 -0.10 -7.54
CA THR A 176 4.67 -1.37 -8.18
C THR A 176 5.38 -1.09 -9.49
N LEU A 177 6.56 -1.68 -9.63
CA LEU A 177 7.36 -1.65 -10.85
C LEU A 177 7.37 -3.02 -11.52
N GLU A 178 7.24 -3.04 -12.84
CA GLU A 178 7.32 -4.26 -13.63
C GLU A 178 7.92 -3.99 -15.02
N THR A 179 8.52 -5.02 -15.61
CA THR A 179 9.08 -4.96 -16.96
C THR A 179 7.98 -5.22 -17.99
N VAL A 180 7.87 -4.35 -19.00
CA VAL A 180 6.99 -4.55 -20.15
C VAL A 180 7.68 -5.44 -21.17
N ARG A 181 7.06 -6.59 -21.46
CA ARG A 181 7.55 -7.56 -22.44
C ARG A 181 6.58 -7.69 -23.60
N THR A 182 7.12 -7.60 -24.80
CA THR A 182 6.36 -7.83 -26.05
C THR A 182 7.09 -8.92 -26.84
N ASN A 183 6.38 -9.99 -27.17
CA ASN A 183 6.93 -11.14 -27.90
C ASN A 183 8.19 -11.76 -27.26
N GLY A 184 8.27 -11.73 -25.92
CA GLY A 184 9.41 -12.26 -25.16
C GLY A 184 10.59 -11.30 -25.01
N GLU A 185 10.56 -10.13 -25.65
CA GLU A 185 11.60 -9.11 -25.54
C GLU A 185 11.17 -8.02 -24.54
N ASN A 186 12.12 -7.55 -23.73
CA ASN A 186 11.90 -6.40 -22.88
C ASN A 186 11.83 -5.14 -23.73
N LYS A 187 10.77 -4.34 -23.56
CA LYS A 187 10.57 -3.07 -24.29
C LYS A 187 10.71 -1.86 -23.40
N GLY A 188 10.59 -2.03 -22.08
CA GLY A 188 10.69 -0.96 -21.10
C GLY A 188 10.10 -1.36 -19.77
N TYR A 189 9.66 -0.35 -19.01
CA TYR A 189 9.16 -0.51 -17.65
C TYR A 189 7.84 0.23 -17.47
N ILE A 190 6.98 -0.33 -16.64
CA ILE A 190 5.75 0.31 -16.16
C ILE A 190 5.83 0.50 -14.65
N ILE A 191 5.44 1.68 -14.19
CA ILE A 191 5.34 2.02 -12.78
C ILE A 191 3.91 2.44 -12.49
N VAL A 192 3.32 1.78 -11.52
CA VAL A 192 2.00 2.12 -10.99
C VAL A 192 2.16 2.61 -9.57
N SER A 193 1.60 3.78 -9.27
CA SER A 193 1.55 4.33 -7.92
C SER A 193 0.13 4.68 -7.52
N GLU A 194 -0.21 4.38 -6.27
CA GLU A 194 -1.53 4.61 -5.70
C GLU A 194 -1.42 5.10 -4.27
N ILE A 195 -2.24 6.10 -3.90
CA ILE A 195 -2.44 6.55 -2.53
C ILE A 195 -3.27 5.48 -1.80
N ALA A 196 -2.67 4.86 -0.80
CA ALA A 196 -3.24 3.75 -0.05
C ALA A 196 -3.39 4.08 1.44
N ASN A 197 -3.90 5.29 1.76
CA ASN A 197 -4.13 5.74 3.13
C ASN A 197 -5.14 4.84 3.85
N ASP A 198 -6.06 4.22 3.12
CA ASP A 198 -7.00 3.22 3.61
C ASP A 198 -6.29 2.03 4.28
N ILE A 199 -5.10 1.66 3.81
CA ILE A 199 -4.28 0.62 4.45
C ILE A 199 -3.87 1.03 5.86
N LEU A 200 -3.46 2.30 6.06
CA LEU A 200 -3.07 2.77 7.40
C LEU A 200 -4.27 2.76 8.35
N VAL A 201 -5.43 3.24 7.89
CA VAL A 201 -6.68 3.22 8.67
C VAL A 201 -7.07 1.79 9.01
N ALA A 202 -7.08 0.88 8.03
CA ALA A 202 -7.41 -0.52 8.25
C ALA A 202 -6.45 -1.23 9.21
N VAL A 203 -5.15 -0.89 9.17
CA VAL A 203 -4.15 -1.42 10.11
C VAL A 203 -4.45 -0.95 11.53
N GLU A 204 -4.76 0.35 11.70
CA GLU A 204 -5.03 0.92 13.00
C GLU A 204 -6.34 0.38 13.61
N GLU A 205 -7.40 0.30 12.83
CA GLU A 205 -8.67 -0.31 13.25
C GLU A 205 -8.49 -1.76 13.70
N ARG A 206 -7.79 -2.58 12.91
CA ARG A 206 -7.51 -3.98 13.27
C ARG A 206 -6.65 -4.08 14.52
N LYS A 207 -5.60 -3.25 14.63
CA LYS A 207 -4.77 -3.19 15.83
C LYS A 207 -5.60 -2.87 17.07
N ASN A 208 -6.44 -1.84 17.01
CA ASN A 208 -7.29 -1.44 18.12
C ASN A 208 -8.33 -2.52 18.48
N PHE A 209 -8.94 -3.16 17.48
CA PHE A 209 -9.85 -4.27 17.70
C PHE A 209 -9.15 -5.43 18.42
N ILE A 210 -7.98 -5.84 17.94
CA ILE A 210 -7.23 -6.96 18.53
C ILE A 210 -6.79 -6.63 19.97
N LEU A 211 -6.26 -5.43 20.21
CA LEU A 211 -5.86 -5.01 21.57
C LEU A 211 -7.03 -5.02 22.53
N ARG A 212 -8.21 -4.53 22.11
CA ARG A 212 -9.44 -4.60 22.91
C ARG A 212 -9.83 -6.05 23.19
N THR A 213 -9.81 -6.91 22.18
CA THR A 213 -10.16 -8.34 22.34
C THR A 213 -9.22 -9.05 23.31
N VAL A 214 -7.90 -8.85 23.18
CA VAL A 214 -6.91 -9.41 24.09
C VAL A 214 -7.12 -8.92 25.53
N PHE A 215 -7.44 -7.64 25.70
CA PHE A 215 -7.74 -7.07 27.01
C PHE A 215 -8.98 -7.72 27.63
N PHE A 216 -10.08 -7.88 26.87
CA PHE A 216 -11.28 -8.56 27.34
C PHE A 216 -11.02 -10.02 27.72
N VAL A 217 -10.26 -10.76 26.92
CA VAL A 217 -9.89 -12.15 27.23
C VAL A 217 -9.06 -12.21 28.51
N ALA A 218 -8.10 -11.31 28.70
CA ALA A 218 -7.32 -11.23 29.92
C ALA A 218 -8.18 -10.96 31.16
N LEU A 219 -9.16 -10.05 31.04
CA LEU A 219 -10.10 -9.71 32.11
C LEU A 219 -10.98 -10.89 32.45
N VAL A 220 -11.51 -11.62 31.46
CA VAL A 220 -12.31 -12.84 31.69
C VAL A 220 -11.49 -13.91 32.42
N ILE A 221 -10.24 -14.16 32.01
CA ILE A 221 -9.33 -15.11 32.67
C ILE A 221 -9.09 -14.70 34.12
N LEU A 222 -8.89 -13.41 34.39
CA LEU A 222 -8.68 -12.90 35.75
C LEU A 222 -9.91 -13.11 36.62
N ILE A 223 -11.11 -12.73 36.16
CA ILE A 223 -12.39 -12.94 36.89
C ILE A 223 -12.58 -14.41 37.17
N PHE A 224 -12.41 -15.28 36.20
CA PHE A 224 -12.56 -16.72 36.35
C PHE A 224 -11.55 -17.30 37.35
N SER A 225 -10.31 -16.81 37.35
CA SER A 225 -9.28 -17.20 38.31
C SER A 225 -9.66 -16.84 39.74
N VAL A 226 -10.21 -15.65 39.97
CA VAL A 226 -10.68 -15.19 41.28
C VAL A 226 -11.91 -16.05 41.74
N PHE A 227 -12.84 -16.30 40.82
CA PHE A 227 -14.00 -17.13 41.08
C PHE A 227 -13.60 -18.55 41.51
N LEU A 228 -12.74 -19.22 40.74
CA LEU A 228 -12.21 -20.54 41.08
C LEU A 228 -11.52 -20.57 42.45
N ASN A 229 -10.72 -19.55 42.74
CA ASN A 229 -10.07 -19.48 44.05
C ASN A 229 -11.08 -19.40 45.20
N LYS A 230 -12.12 -18.54 45.07
CA LYS A 230 -13.08 -18.27 46.14
C LYS A 230 -14.06 -19.42 46.35
N TYR A 231 -14.63 -19.96 45.25
CA TYR A 231 -15.75 -20.87 45.31
C TYR A 231 -15.38 -22.36 45.18
N VAL A 232 -14.21 -22.66 44.63
CA VAL A 232 -13.77 -24.05 44.44
C VAL A 232 -12.61 -24.42 45.35
N LEU A 233 -11.53 -23.66 45.30
CA LEU A 233 -10.28 -24.04 45.99
C LEU A 233 -10.33 -23.81 47.50
N LYS A 234 -10.98 -22.73 47.98
CA LYS A 234 -11.11 -22.49 49.44
C LYS A 234 -11.96 -23.55 50.12
N PRO A 235 -13.19 -23.91 49.64
CA PRO A 235 -14.00 -24.96 50.27
C PRO A 235 -13.32 -26.32 50.29
N ILE A 236 -12.66 -26.72 49.18
CA ILE A 236 -11.94 -28.01 49.15
C ILE A 236 -10.82 -28.06 50.19
N ARG A 237 -10.11 -26.97 50.41
CA ARG A 237 -9.08 -26.90 51.45
C ARG A 237 -9.65 -27.05 52.87
N SER A 238 -10.83 -26.52 53.11
CA SER A 238 -11.46 -26.63 54.45
C SER A 238 -12.03 -28.02 54.72
N LEU A 239 -12.20 -28.87 53.70
CA LEU A 239 -12.66 -30.25 53.84
C LEU A 239 -11.51 -31.27 54.04
N VAL A 240 -10.26 -30.87 53.71
CA VAL A 240 -9.07 -31.76 53.76
C VAL A 240 -8.22 -31.48 55.01
N LEU A 241 -8.53 -30.45 55.78
CA LEU A 241 -7.96 -30.13 57.10
C LEU A 241 -8.91 -30.57 58.21
#